data_456b53eccd16cf40a32e363e3daa0c98
#
_entry.id   456b53eccd16cf40a32e363e3daa0c98
#
_cell.length_a   1.000
_cell.length_b   1.000
_cell.length_c   1.000
_cell.angle_alpha   90.00
_cell.angle_beta   90.00
_cell.angle_gamma   90.00
#
_symmetry.space_group_name_H-M   'P 1'
#
loop_
_entity.id
_entity.type
_entity.pdbx_description
1 polymer ?
#
loop_
_entity_poly.entity_id
_entity_poly.type
_entity_poly.pdbx_seq_one_letter_code
_entity_poly.pdbx_strand_id
1 'polypeptide(L)' 'MTGIYYILYCAAADAYVYEERPDCWQYTGQDTALRFSALREAKKTRKKLENDGFPPLTIFKMKQTNTVIKKT' A
#
# COMPACT_ATOMS: atom_id res chain seq x y z
N MET A 1 11.79 -18.74 1.55
CA MET A 1 10.62 -17.87 1.67
C MET A 1 11.07 -16.43 1.90
N THR A 2 10.52 -15.49 1.16
CA THR A 2 11.07 -14.14 1.16
C THR A 2 10.54 -13.26 2.28
N GLY A 3 9.32 -13.48 2.75
CA GLY A 3 8.72 -12.59 3.73
C GLY A 3 8.59 -11.14 3.23
N ILE A 4 8.61 -10.94 1.91
CA ILE A 4 8.52 -9.62 1.31
C ILE A 4 7.07 -9.36 0.90
N TYR A 5 6.62 -8.15 1.18
CA TYR A 5 5.30 -7.70 0.73
C TYR A 5 5.35 -6.20 0.45
N TYR A 6 4.29 -5.67 -0.12
CA TYR A 6 4.21 -4.27 -0.50
C TYR A 6 2.96 -3.64 0.09
N ILE A 7 3.06 -2.39 0.52
CA ILE A 7 1.92 -1.62 1.01
C ILE A 7 1.92 -0.24 0.35
N LEU A 8 0.77 0.41 0.37
CA LEU A 8 0.62 1.74 -0.21
C LEU A 8 0.54 2.79 0.89
N TYR A 9 1.35 3.82 0.76
CA TYR A 9 1.43 4.91 1.71
C TYR A 9 0.96 6.21 1.05
N CYS A 10 0.13 6.97 1.76
CA CYS A 10 -0.34 8.27 1.31
C CYS A 10 0.33 9.35 2.16
N ALA A 11 1.30 10.07 1.57
CA ALA A 11 2.02 11.11 2.29
C ALA A 11 1.10 12.27 2.68
N ALA A 12 0.12 12.59 1.85
CA ALA A 12 -0.81 13.68 2.12
C ALA A 12 -1.65 13.43 3.37
N ALA A 13 -1.98 12.16 3.64
CA ALA A 13 -2.75 11.77 4.81
C ALA A 13 -1.88 11.24 5.94
N ASP A 14 -0.58 11.04 5.67
CA ASP A 14 0.35 10.39 6.60
C ASP A 14 -0.23 9.06 7.11
N ALA A 15 -0.74 8.26 6.19
CA ALA A 15 -1.42 7.02 6.52
C ALA A 15 -1.28 6.03 5.37
N TYR A 16 -1.67 4.80 5.64
CA TYR A 16 -1.62 3.71 4.66
C TYR A 16 -3.05 3.38 4.24
N VAL A 17 -3.20 2.58 3.17
CA VAL A 17 -4.52 2.24 2.67
C VAL A 17 -4.81 0.76 2.86
N TYR A 18 -6.08 0.43 3.09
CA TYR A 18 -6.55 -0.94 3.09
C TYR A 18 -7.95 -0.99 2.50
N GLU A 19 -8.32 -2.16 2.01
CA GLU A 19 -9.63 -2.36 1.41
C GLU A 19 -10.55 -3.00 2.46
N GLU A 20 -11.47 -2.18 3.00
CA GLU A 20 -12.39 -2.64 4.02
C GLU A 20 -13.41 -3.61 3.44
N ARG A 21 -13.91 -3.28 2.23
CA ARG A 21 -14.83 -4.10 1.45
C ARG A 21 -14.43 -3.93 -0.01
N PRO A 22 -14.87 -4.78 -0.93
CA PRO A 22 -14.57 -4.59 -2.34
C PRO A 22 -14.85 -3.16 -2.78
N ASP A 23 -13.82 -2.51 -3.32
CA ASP A 23 -13.84 -1.12 -3.79
C ASP A 23 -14.12 -0.07 -2.71
N CYS A 24 -14.03 -0.44 -1.43
CA CYS A 24 -14.18 0.51 -0.33
C CYS A 24 -12.85 0.66 0.41
N TRP A 25 -12.08 1.70 0.05
CA TRP A 25 -10.74 1.91 0.57
C TRP A 25 -10.74 2.91 1.71
N GLN A 26 -9.96 2.63 2.75
CA GLN A 26 -9.84 3.45 3.93
C GLN A 26 -8.39 3.70 4.28
N TYR A 27 -8.11 4.75 5.05
CA TYR A 27 -6.79 4.98 5.61
C TYR A 27 -6.63 4.18 6.90
N THR A 28 -5.41 3.75 7.16
CA THR A 28 -5.10 2.93 8.33
C THR A 28 -3.63 3.07 8.72
N GLY A 29 -3.25 2.43 9.81
CA GLY A 29 -1.85 2.36 10.22
C GLY A 29 -1.08 1.32 9.42
N GLN A 30 0.24 1.31 9.60
CA GLN A 30 1.12 0.42 8.86
C GLN A 30 0.78 -1.06 9.08
N ASP A 31 0.43 -1.42 10.31
CA ASP A 31 0.21 -2.82 10.66
C ASP A 31 -1.04 -3.42 10.02
N THR A 32 -2.01 -2.58 9.66
CA THR A 32 -3.27 -3.03 9.08
C THR A 32 -3.39 -2.71 7.60
N ALA A 33 -2.37 -2.11 7.01
CA ALA A 33 -2.37 -1.80 5.58
C ALA A 33 -2.52 -3.07 4.75
N LEU A 34 -3.21 -2.96 3.61
CA LEU A 34 -3.37 -4.08 2.69
C LEU A 34 -2.00 -4.49 2.15
N ARG A 35 -1.69 -5.76 2.21
CA ARG A 35 -0.41 -6.31 1.78
C ARG A 35 -0.55 -6.92 0.39
N PHE A 36 0.37 -6.54 -0.50
CA PHE A 36 0.44 -7.09 -1.84
C PHE A 36 1.65 -8.01 -1.92
N SER A 37 1.48 -9.18 -2.50
CA SER A 37 2.57 -10.14 -2.64
C SER A 37 3.46 -9.82 -3.84
N ALA A 38 2.99 -9.02 -4.80
CA ALA A 38 3.73 -8.69 -6.00
C ALA A 38 3.72 -7.18 -6.24
N LEU A 39 4.88 -6.64 -6.64
CA LEU A 39 5.00 -5.22 -6.95
C LEU A 39 4.04 -4.80 -8.06
N ARG A 40 3.85 -5.67 -9.04
CA ARG A 40 2.94 -5.43 -10.16
C ARG A 40 1.53 -5.13 -9.68
N GLU A 41 1.04 -5.89 -8.70
CA GLU A 41 -0.30 -5.70 -8.16
C GLU A 41 -0.41 -4.40 -7.38
N ALA A 42 0.64 -4.07 -6.61
CA ALA A 42 0.68 -2.81 -5.88
C ALA A 42 0.65 -1.62 -6.84
N LYS A 43 1.40 -1.68 -7.93
CA LYS A 43 1.41 -0.61 -8.93
C LYS A 43 0.04 -0.46 -9.61
N LYS A 44 -0.61 -1.58 -9.92
CA LYS A 44 -1.92 -1.57 -10.55
C LYS A 44 -2.95 -0.94 -9.63
N THR A 45 -2.95 -1.31 -8.37
CA THR A 45 -3.88 -0.75 -7.39
C THR A 45 -3.59 0.72 -7.13
N ARG A 46 -2.32 1.11 -7.04
CA ARG A 46 -1.96 2.51 -6.88
C ARG A 46 -2.54 3.36 -8.01
N LYS A 47 -2.39 2.91 -9.25
CA LYS A 47 -2.91 3.63 -10.40
C LYS A 47 -4.44 3.75 -10.34
N LYS A 48 -5.10 2.67 -9.97
CA LYS A 48 -6.57 2.66 -9.84
C LYS A 48 -7.03 3.68 -8.79
N LEU A 49 -6.40 3.68 -7.61
CA LEU A 49 -6.79 4.57 -6.54
C LEU A 49 -6.52 6.03 -6.90
N GLU A 50 -5.37 6.31 -7.51
CA GLU A 50 -5.06 7.68 -7.93
C GLU A 50 -6.06 8.17 -8.98
N ASN A 51 -6.49 7.29 -9.88
CA ASN A 51 -7.52 7.62 -10.87
C ASN A 51 -8.89 7.85 -10.23
N ASP A 52 -9.13 7.23 -9.09
CA ASP A 52 -10.40 7.36 -8.36
C ASP A 52 -10.41 8.58 -7.44
N GLY A 53 -9.34 9.36 -7.42
CA GLY A 53 -9.28 10.60 -6.66
C GLY A 53 -8.38 10.59 -5.44
N PHE A 54 -7.68 9.50 -5.18
CA PHE A 54 -6.72 9.48 -4.09
C PHE A 54 -5.51 10.35 -4.42
N PRO A 55 -4.91 10.99 -3.41
CA PRO A 55 -3.63 11.68 -3.61
C PRO A 55 -2.55 10.70 -4.09
N PRO A 56 -1.44 11.19 -4.62
CA PRO A 56 -0.34 10.31 -5.03
C PRO A 56 0.07 9.36 -3.91
N LEU A 57 0.26 8.09 -4.26
CA LEU A 57 0.61 7.03 -3.31
C LEU A 57 2.02 6.54 -3.56
N THR A 58 2.69 6.13 -2.48
CA THR A 58 4.04 5.57 -2.54
C THR A 58 3.98 4.08 -2.19
N ILE A 59 4.67 3.25 -2.95
CA ILE A 59 4.74 1.82 -2.66
C ILE A 59 5.94 1.59 -1.75
N PHE A 60 5.70 1.00 -0.57
CA PHE A 60 6.76 0.59 0.34
C PHE A 60 6.99 -0.91 0.20
N LYS A 61 8.24 -1.29 -0.07
CA LYS A 61 8.65 -2.69 -0.04
C LYS A 61 9.02 -3.05 1.39
N MET A 62 8.34 -4.02 1.94
CA MET A 62 8.45 -4.35 3.36
C MET A 62 9.00 -5.76 3.55
N LYS A 63 9.69 -5.94 4.68
CA LYS A 63 10.02 -7.26 5.19
C LYS A 63 8.96 -7.69 6.21
N GLN A 64 8.86 -8.98 6.44
CA GLN A 64 7.91 -9.54 7.40
C GLN A 64 8.13 -8.98 8.81
N THR A 65 9.29 -8.41 9.09
CA THR A 65 9.58 -7.75 10.38
C THR A 65 9.08 -6.31 10.44
N ASN A 66 8.28 -5.88 9.46
CA ASN A 66 7.74 -4.53 9.35
C ASN A 66 8.80 -3.46 9.10
N THR A 67 9.88 -3.84 8.44
CA THR A 67 10.96 -2.93 8.07
C THR A 67 10.80 -2.51 6.61
N VAL A 68 10.81 -1.20 6.36
CA VAL A 68 10.80 -0.69 4.98
C VAL A 68 12.19 -0.88 4.41
N ILE A 69 12.30 -1.59 3.27
CA ILE A 69 13.59 -1.81 2.61
C ILE A 69 13.68 -1.08 1.28
N LYS A 70 12.57 -0.55 0.76
CA LYS A 70 12.59 0.23 -0.47
C LYS A 70 11.31 1.03 -0.60
N LYS A 71 11.43 2.28 -1.07
CA LYS A 71 10.29 3.13 -1.43
C LYS A 71 10.25 3.27 -2.95
N THR A 72 9.08 3.17 -3.49
CA THR A 72 8.87 3.28 -4.93
C THR A 72 7.77 4.27 -5.26
#